data_348532bf500139e44bcaafbf95d683e8
#
_entry.id   348532bf500139e44bcaafbf95d683e8
#
_cell.length_a   1.000
_cell.length_b   1.000
_cell.length_c   1.000
_cell.angle_alpha   90.00
_cell.angle_beta   90.00
_cell.angle_gamma   90.00
#
_symmetry.space_group_name_H-M   'P 1'
#
loop_
_entity.id
_entity.type
_entity.pdbx_description
1 polymer ?
#
loop_
_entity_poly.entity_id
_entity_poly.type
_entity_poly.pdbx_seq_one_letter_code
_entity_poly.pdbx_strand_id
1 'polypeptide(L)'
;VQAAERRLAAETARLGQAEAARYPSFSLSGSIGLQALGLSTFSGGGQIARSLAGAVAGPVFDAGRLRAQVEIQDARRAQKRAAYDKAVLTALEDVQNALVALSGGGERQQALISAVGAARNAALLARHRYNAGLIDFQTVLTTERTLLAVEDSLASADAERVTALIQLYKALGGGWSPSEG
;
A
#
# COMPACT_ATOMS: atom_id res chain seq x y z
N VAL A 1 3.69 3.27 -1.01
CA VAL A 1 4.48 4.48 -1.29
C VAL A 1 3.58 5.63 -1.70
N GLN A 2 2.75 5.53 -2.75
CA GLN A 2 1.87 6.61 -3.24
C GLN A 2 0.98 7.23 -2.14
N ALA A 3 0.38 6.42 -1.27
CA ALA A 3 -0.44 6.94 -0.17
C ALA A 3 0.38 7.79 0.82
N ALA A 4 1.63 7.44 1.09
CA ALA A 4 2.52 8.20 1.94
C ALA A 4 2.94 9.53 1.29
N GLU A 5 3.21 9.52 -0.01
CA GLU A 5 3.49 10.71 -0.82
C GLU A 5 2.31 11.70 -0.80
N ARG A 6 1.08 11.21 -1.05
CA ARG A 6 -0.13 12.06 -0.99
C ARG A 6 -0.38 12.65 0.40
N ARG A 7 -0.06 11.90 1.46
CA ARG A 7 -0.14 12.41 2.83
C ARG A 7 0.89 13.51 3.09
N LEU A 8 2.12 13.36 2.58
CA LEU A 8 3.14 14.40 2.66
C LEU A 8 2.72 15.66 1.90
N ALA A 9 2.18 15.51 0.68
CA ALA A 9 1.66 16.62 -0.11
C ALA A 9 0.53 17.36 0.62
N ALA A 10 -0.39 16.63 1.27
CA ALA A 10 -1.47 17.22 2.06
C ALA A 10 -0.96 18.05 3.24
N GLU A 11 0.06 17.56 3.99
CA GLU A 11 0.64 18.34 5.09
C GLU A 11 1.43 19.55 4.59
N THR A 12 2.07 19.46 3.42
CA THR A 12 2.72 20.61 2.79
C THR A 12 1.71 21.70 2.44
N ALA A 13 0.54 21.30 1.91
CA ALA A 13 -0.54 22.27 1.64
C ALA A 13 -1.10 22.89 2.94
N ARG A 14 -1.21 22.14 4.03
CA ARG A 14 -1.62 22.64 5.35
C ARG A 14 -0.62 23.65 5.93
N LEU A 15 0.68 23.42 5.71
CA LEU A 15 1.70 24.38 6.09
C LEU A 15 1.48 25.70 5.34
N GLY A 16 1.27 25.66 4.02
CA GLY A 16 0.95 26.85 3.23
C GLY A 16 -0.31 27.57 3.71
N GLN A 17 -1.35 26.84 4.14
CA GLN A 17 -2.54 27.44 4.76
C GLN A 17 -2.21 28.16 6.08
N ALA A 18 -1.37 27.55 6.92
CA ALA A 18 -0.96 28.18 8.19
C ALA A 18 -0.10 29.43 7.95
N GLU A 19 0.75 29.42 6.93
CA GLU A 19 1.51 30.61 6.52
C GLU A 19 0.60 31.69 5.98
N ALA A 20 -0.36 31.33 5.11
CA ALA A 20 -1.33 32.28 4.54
C ALA A 20 -2.22 32.93 5.60
N ALA A 21 -2.56 32.22 6.68
CA ALA A 21 -3.34 32.74 7.80
C ALA A 21 -2.66 33.92 8.55
N ARG A 22 -1.38 34.17 8.32
CA ARG A 22 -0.63 35.31 8.89
C ARG A 22 -0.87 36.61 8.11
N TYR A 23 -1.42 36.52 6.91
CA TYR A 23 -1.70 37.66 6.04
C TYR A 23 -3.18 38.01 6.06
N PRO A 24 -3.53 39.30 5.79
CA PRO A 24 -4.92 39.67 5.66
C PRO A 24 -5.65 38.95 4.55
N SER A 25 -6.88 38.56 4.80
CA SER A 25 -7.79 38.01 3.81
C SER A 25 -8.63 39.11 3.16
N PHE A 26 -8.84 39.03 1.87
CA PHE A 26 -9.69 39.93 1.10
C PHE A 26 -10.94 39.17 0.67
N SER A 27 -12.10 39.72 0.96
CA SER A 27 -13.35 39.14 0.51
C SER A 27 -14.16 40.18 -0.27
N LEU A 28 -14.76 39.71 -1.37
CA LEU A 28 -15.71 40.48 -2.16
C LEU A 28 -17.03 39.72 -2.18
N SER A 29 -18.10 40.35 -1.71
CA SER A 29 -19.43 39.75 -1.71
C SER A 29 -20.40 40.65 -2.54
N GLY A 30 -21.23 39.99 -3.32
CA GLY A 30 -22.27 40.68 -4.07
C GLY A 30 -23.58 39.92 -4.01
N SER A 31 -24.69 40.64 -3.93
CA SER A 31 -26.00 40.04 -4.07
C SER A 31 -26.87 40.83 -5.03
N ILE A 32 -27.72 40.13 -5.74
CA ILE A 32 -28.77 40.68 -6.56
C ILE A 32 -30.08 40.01 -6.19
N GLY A 33 -31.11 40.76 -5.91
CA GLY A 33 -32.39 40.20 -5.48
C GLY A 33 -33.55 41.13 -5.90
N LEU A 34 -34.73 40.56 -5.95
CA LEU A 34 -35.98 41.28 -6.13
C LEU A 34 -36.61 41.52 -4.76
N GLN A 35 -36.90 42.77 -4.45
CA GLN A 35 -37.63 43.14 -3.22
C GLN A 35 -39.02 43.59 -3.57
N ALA A 36 -40.02 42.99 -2.94
CA ALA A 36 -41.42 43.38 -3.07
C ALA A 36 -42.06 43.49 -1.68
N LEU A 37 -42.82 44.54 -1.44
CA LEU A 37 -43.53 44.81 -0.17
C LEU A 37 -44.78 43.93 0.03
N GLY A 38 -45.15 43.11 -0.96
CA GLY A 38 -46.30 42.20 -0.91
C GLY A 38 -46.34 41.27 -2.12
N LEU A 39 -47.08 40.18 -2.02
CA LEU A 39 -47.24 39.21 -3.12
C LEU A 39 -47.80 39.79 -4.40
N SER A 40 -48.64 40.82 -4.30
CA SER A 40 -49.21 41.51 -5.46
C SER A 40 -48.23 42.39 -6.20
N THR A 41 -47.13 42.80 -5.57
CA THR A 41 -46.08 43.63 -6.16
C THR A 41 -44.98 42.81 -6.86
N PHE A 42 -44.99 41.48 -6.67
CA PHE A 42 -44.00 40.59 -7.26
C PHE A 42 -44.16 40.45 -8.80
N SER A 43 -45.40 40.63 -9.30
CA SER A 43 -45.75 40.52 -10.73
C SER A 43 -45.80 41.83 -11.47
N GLY A 44 -45.66 42.98 -10.77
CA GLY A 44 -45.93 44.28 -11.39
C GLY A 44 -44.92 45.43 -11.13
N GLY A 45 -43.76 45.17 -10.53
CA GLY A 45 -42.82 46.28 -10.28
C GLY A 45 -41.91 46.10 -9.08
N GLY A 46 -41.45 44.86 -8.81
CA GLY A 46 -40.45 44.61 -7.79
C GLY A 46 -39.16 45.41 -8.05
N GLN A 47 -38.66 46.08 -7.02
CA GLN A 47 -37.36 46.76 -7.11
C GLN A 47 -36.21 45.79 -7.09
N ILE A 48 -35.28 45.93 -8.03
CA ILE A 48 -34.04 45.16 -8.05
C ILE A 48 -33.09 45.77 -7.03
N ALA A 49 -32.86 45.07 -5.93
CA ALA A 49 -31.82 45.38 -4.95
C ALA A 49 -30.48 44.76 -5.37
N ARG A 50 -29.44 45.58 -5.42
CA ARG A 50 -28.09 45.17 -5.72
C ARG A 50 -27.18 45.63 -4.59
N SER A 51 -26.32 44.74 -4.10
CA SER A 51 -25.28 45.13 -3.14
C SER A 51 -23.93 44.55 -3.57
N LEU A 52 -22.88 45.32 -3.37
CA LEU A 52 -21.51 44.94 -3.55
C LEU A 52 -20.74 45.45 -2.34
N ALA A 53 -20.06 44.53 -1.60
CA ALA A 53 -19.28 44.87 -0.43
C ALA A 53 -17.91 44.25 -0.52
N GLY A 54 -16.85 45.01 -0.28
CA GLY A 54 -15.48 44.52 -0.11
C GLY A 54 -15.11 44.59 1.36
N ALA A 55 -14.45 43.54 1.86
CA ALA A 55 -13.92 43.53 3.24
C ALA A 55 -12.47 43.04 3.25
N VAL A 56 -11.67 43.60 4.15
CA VAL A 56 -10.30 43.17 4.47
C VAL A 56 -10.29 42.81 5.96
N ALA A 57 -9.87 41.58 6.27
CA ALA A 57 -9.78 41.08 7.63
C ALA A 57 -8.44 40.42 7.87
N GLY A 58 -7.77 40.75 8.96
CA GLY A 58 -6.48 40.15 9.31
C GLY A 58 -6.15 40.31 10.79
N PRO A 59 -5.29 39.47 11.34
CA PRO A 59 -4.82 39.55 12.72
C PRO A 59 -3.88 40.76 12.86
N VAL A 60 -4.17 41.67 13.79
CA VAL A 60 -3.30 42.81 14.10
C VAL A 60 -2.30 42.44 15.21
N PHE A 61 -2.76 41.64 16.19
CA PHE A 61 -1.94 41.17 17.29
C PHE A 61 -2.49 39.82 17.79
N ASP A 62 -1.63 38.79 17.86
CA ASP A 62 -2.02 37.43 18.24
C ASP A 62 -1.07 36.77 19.25
N ALA A 63 -0.18 37.56 19.87
CA ALA A 63 0.82 37.09 20.83
C ALA A 63 1.67 35.91 20.34
N GLY A 64 1.91 35.81 19.03
CA GLY A 64 2.75 34.76 18.43
C GLY A 64 2.01 33.43 18.12
N ARG A 65 0.68 33.38 18.35
CA ARG A 65 -0.13 32.17 18.12
C ARG A 65 -0.02 31.63 16.67
N LEU A 66 -0.08 32.51 15.67
CA LEU A 66 0.01 32.12 14.27
C LEU A 66 1.41 31.62 13.91
N ARG A 67 2.46 32.18 14.50
CA ARG A 67 3.82 31.68 14.33
C ARG A 67 3.97 30.30 14.93
N ALA A 68 3.50 30.04 16.12
CA ALA A 68 3.51 28.74 16.76
C ALA A 68 2.70 27.72 15.94
N GLN A 69 1.59 28.15 15.31
CA GLN A 69 0.79 27.28 14.43
C GLN A 69 1.58 26.86 13.18
N VAL A 70 2.38 27.73 12.57
CA VAL A 70 3.27 27.40 11.46
C VAL A 70 4.33 26.39 11.89
N GLU A 71 4.97 26.61 13.06
CA GLU A 71 5.97 25.68 13.59
C GLU A 71 5.38 24.28 13.85
N ILE A 72 4.14 24.20 14.37
CA ILE A 72 3.43 22.92 14.55
C ILE A 72 3.20 22.23 13.20
N GLN A 73 2.77 22.96 12.16
CA GLN A 73 2.54 22.36 10.84
C GLN A 73 3.85 21.94 10.17
N ASP A 74 4.93 22.69 10.34
CA ASP A 74 6.25 22.30 9.84
C ASP A 74 6.76 21.01 10.49
N ALA A 75 6.61 20.87 11.82
CA ALA A 75 6.93 19.64 12.53
C ALA A 75 6.09 18.46 12.04
N ARG A 76 4.80 18.64 11.75
CA ARG A 76 3.93 17.63 11.17
C ARG A 76 4.37 17.22 9.76
N ARG A 77 4.77 18.19 8.93
CA ARG A 77 5.34 17.92 7.61
C ARG A 77 6.62 17.08 7.72
N ALA A 78 7.52 17.42 8.66
CA ALA A 78 8.73 16.65 8.92
C ALA A 78 8.43 15.19 9.34
N GLN A 79 7.43 14.98 10.21
CA GLN A 79 6.96 13.63 10.56
C GLN A 79 6.45 12.85 9.35
N LYS A 80 5.68 13.49 8.46
CA LYS A 80 5.16 12.83 7.25
C LYS A 80 6.25 12.53 6.24
N ARG A 81 7.29 13.38 6.17
CA ARG A 81 8.48 13.09 5.37
C ARG A 81 9.20 11.84 5.87
N ALA A 82 9.48 11.75 7.16
CA ALA A 82 10.10 10.56 7.74
C ALA A 82 9.24 9.29 7.54
N ALA A 83 7.91 9.43 7.62
CA ALA A 83 6.99 8.32 7.34
C ALA A 83 7.01 7.91 5.86
N TYR A 84 7.18 8.85 4.92
CA TYR A 84 7.36 8.56 3.51
C TYR A 84 8.68 7.82 3.25
N ASP A 85 9.80 8.32 3.80
CA ASP A 85 11.10 7.68 3.67
C ASP A 85 11.07 6.25 4.21
N LYS A 86 10.44 6.02 5.37
CA LYS A 86 10.21 4.68 5.92
C LYS A 86 9.39 3.81 4.96
N ALA A 87 8.31 4.32 4.37
CA ALA A 87 7.48 3.55 3.45
C ALA A 87 8.22 3.14 2.17
N VAL A 88 9.16 3.97 1.69
CA VAL A 88 10.04 3.64 0.56
C VAL A 88 11.00 2.52 0.94
N LEU A 89 11.67 2.63 2.11
CA LEU A 89 12.61 1.60 2.57
C LEU A 89 11.91 0.26 2.80
N THR A 90 10.72 0.25 3.42
CA THR A 90 9.93 -0.97 3.60
C THR A 90 9.54 -1.59 2.26
N ALA A 91 9.13 -0.79 1.27
CA ALA A 91 8.79 -1.32 -0.04
C ALA A 91 10.01 -1.95 -0.76
N LEU A 92 11.21 -1.37 -0.60
CA LEU A 92 12.44 -1.95 -1.13
C LEU A 92 12.80 -3.26 -0.41
N GLU A 93 12.65 -3.30 0.91
CA GLU A 93 12.84 -4.51 1.72
C GLU A 93 11.89 -5.63 1.28
N ASP A 94 10.60 -5.34 1.10
CA ASP A 94 9.61 -6.31 0.64
C ASP A 94 9.99 -6.92 -0.73
N VAL A 95 10.45 -6.08 -1.69
CA VAL A 95 10.91 -6.55 -3.00
C VAL A 95 12.15 -7.42 -2.87
N GLN A 96 13.15 -7.00 -2.07
CA GLN A 96 14.37 -7.78 -1.87
C GLN A 96 14.09 -9.13 -1.23
N ASN A 97 13.27 -9.15 -0.18
CA ASN A 97 12.87 -10.37 0.51
C ASN A 97 12.13 -11.34 -0.44
N ALA A 98 11.22 -10.82 -1.27
CA ALA A 98 10.50 -11.63 -2.25
C ALA A 98 11.43 -12.19 -3.34
N LEU A 99 12.43 -11.44 -3.80
CA LEU A 99 13.42 -11.91 -4.77
C LEU A 99 14.31 -13.01 -4.17
N VAL A 100 14.79 -12.84 -2.95
CA VAL A 100 15.60 -13.86 -2.26
C VAL A 100 14.77 -15.13 -2.02
N ALA A 101 13.51 -15.00 -1.59
CA ALA A 101 12.62 -16.14 -1.42
C ALA A 101 12.35 -16.87 -2.75
N LEU A 102 12.19 -16.15 -3.86
CA LEU A 102 11.95 -16.74 -5.17
C LEU A 102 13.18 -17.49 -5.69
N SER A 103 14.39 -16.93 -5.56
CA SER A 103 15.64 -17.57 -6.00
C SER A 103 15.96 -18.81 -5.15
N GLY A 104 15.93 -18.68 -3.82
CA GLY A 104 16.19 -19.81 -2.90
C GLY A 104 15.11 -20.91 -3.02
N GLY A 105 13.85 -20.53 -3.23
CA GLY A 105 12.78 -21.47 -3.54
C GLY A 105 13.02 -22.26 -4.83
N GLY A 106 13.57 -21.62 -5.86
CA GLY A 106 13.94 -22.30 -7.11
C GLY A 106 15.08 -23.32 -6.93
N GLU A 107 16.12 -22.95 -6.20
CA GLU A 107 17.23 -23.87 -5.90
C GLU A 107 16.76 -25.07 -5.06
N ARG A 108 15.95 -24.83 -4.04
CA ARG A 108 15.36 -25.87 -3.20
C ARG A 108 14.47 -26.82 -4.01
N GLN A 109 13.62 -26.29 -4.89
CA GLN A 109 12.78 -27.09 -5.80
C GLN A 109 13.65 -28.02 -6.65
N GLN A 110 14.72 -27.50 -7.27
CA GLN A 110 15.60 -28.29 -8.13
C GLN A 110 16.31 -29.41 -7.37
N ALA A 111 16.74 -29.13 -6.12
CA ALA A 111 17.33 -30.14 -5.27
C ALA A 111 16.31 -31.23 -4.89
N LEU A 112 15.06 -30.85 -4.58
CA LEU A 112 13.99 -31.80 -4.26
C LEU A 112 13.55 -32.63 -5.46
N ILE A 113 13.53 -32.10 -6.68
CA ILE A 113 13.28 -32.87 -7.90
C ILE A 113 14.33 -33.99 -8.03
N SER A 114 15.60 -33.68 -7.82
CA SER A 114 16.68 -34.65 -7.84
C SER A 114 16.53 -35.70 -6.73
N ALA A 115 16.14 -35.27 -5.52
CA ALA A 115 15.92 -36.15 -4.37
C ALA A 115 14.74 -37.12 -4.59
N VAL A 116 13.61 -36.63 -5.17
CA VAL A 116 12.46 -37.46 -5.56
C VAL A 116 12.90 -38.54 -6.58
N GLY A 117 13.70 -38.14 -7.58
CA GLY A 117 14.25 -39.11 -8.55
C GLY A 117 15.05 -40.22 -7.90
N ALA A 118 15.95 -39.86 -6.96
CA ALA A 118 16.75 -40.84 -6.22
C ALA A 118 15.90 -41.74 -5.29
N ALA A 119 14.94 -41.14 -4.56
CA ALA A 119 14.05 -41.88 -3.67
C ALA A 119 13.14 -42.85 -4.45
N ARG A 120 12.63 -42.43 -5.62
CA ARG A 120 11.83 -43.29 -6.49
C ARG A 120 12.62 -44.50 -7.02
N ASN A 121 13.87 -44.26 -7.41
CA ASN A 121 14.75 -45.36 -7.84
C ASN A 121 15.07 -46.32 -6.68
N ALA A 122 15.29 -45.80 -5.46
CA ALA A 122 15.51 -46.61 -4.28
C ALA A 122 14.29 -47.48 -3.93
N ALA A 123 13.07 -46.89 -3.97
CA ALA A 123 11.83 -47.63 -3.72
C ALA A 123 11.60 -48.73 -4.76
N LEU A 124 11.85 -48.43 -6.06
CA LEU A 124 11.75 -49.39 -7.12
C LEU A 124 12.72 -50.56 -6.91
N LEU A 125 13.99 -50.27 -6.57
CA LEU A 125 15.00 -51.29 -6.31
C LEU A 125 14.65 -52.10 -5.07
N ALA A 126 14.14 -51.49 -4.00
CA ALA A 126 13.68 -52.23 -2.82
C ALA A 126 12.55 -53.21 -3.16
N ARG A 127 11.55 -52.81 -3.96
CA ARG A 127 10.48 -53.71 -4.41
C ARG A 127 11.03 -54.89 -5.20
N HIS A 128 11.97 -54.65 -6.14
CA HIS A 128 12.61 -55.74 -6.90
C HIS A 128 13.37 -56.70 -6.02
N ARG A 129 14.17 -56.22 -5.05
CA ARG A 129 14.91 -57.05 -4.12
C ARG A 129 14.00 -57.83 -3.15
N TYR A 130 12.89 -57.26 -2.72
CA TYR A 130 11.89 -57.95 -1.92
C TYR A 130 11.25 -59.11 -2.69
N ASN A 131 10.84 -58.87 -3.97
CA ASN A 131 10.29 -59.90 -4.82
C ASN A 131 11.27 -61.05 -5.10
N ALA A 132 12.57 -60.76 -5.07
CA ALA A 132 13.63 -61.76 -5.18
C ALA A 132 13.97 -62.42 -3.81
N GLY A 133 13.30 -62.07 -2.73
CA GLY A 133 13.54 -62.61 -1.39
C GLY A 133 14.83 -62.14 -0.71
N LEU A 134 15.42 -61.01 -1.19
CA LEU A 134 16.72 -60.53 -0.75
C LEU A 134 16.64 -59.53 0.42
N ILE A 135 15.49 -58.94 0.68
CA ILE A 135 15.23 -57.99 1.76
C ILE A 135 13.86 -58.24 2.39
N ASP A 136 13.65 -57.71 3.58
CA ASP A 136 12.38 -57.77 4.30
C ASP A 136 11.37 -56.71 3.83
N PHE A 137 10.10 -56.92 4.16
CA PHE A 137 9.03 -55.98 3.85
C PHE A 137 9.18 -54.64 4.55
N GLN A 138 9.79 -54.62 5.76
CA GLN A 138 10.01 -53.40 6.53
C GLN A 138 10.93 -52.43 5.77
N THR A 139 11.94 -52.95 5.06
CA THR A 139 12.83 -52.15 4.22
C THR A 139 12.05 -51.50 3.04
N VAL A 140 11.14 -52.24 2.38
CA VAL A 140 10.28 -51.68 1.32
C VAL A 140 9.40 -50.56 1.91
N LEU A 141 8.75 -50.82 3.04
CA LEU A 141 7.88 -49.81 3.70
C LEU A 141 8.64 -48.55 4.08
N THR A 142 9.89 -48.69 4.56
CA THR A 142 10.74 -47.54 4.91
C THR A 142 11.12 -46.70 3.68
N THR A 143 11.49 -47.35 2.57
CA THR A 143 11.82 -46.63 1.33
C THR A 143 10.59 -45.93 0.70
N GLU A 144 9.42 -46.55 0.75
CA GLU A 144 8.17 -45.95 0.31
C GLU A 144 7.79 -44.72 1.16
N ARG A 145 7.92 -44.80 2.48
CA ARG A 145 7.70 -43.66 3.39
C ARG A 145 8.67 -42.52 3.09
N THR A 146 9.93 -42.84 2.80
CA THR A 146 10.93 -41.84 2.43
C THR A 146 10.56 -41.15 1.10
N LEU A 147 10.12 -41.92 0.10
CA LEU A 147 9.66 -41.36 -1.18
C LEU A 147 8.50 -40.41 -0.97
N LEU A 148 7.45 -40.81 -0.25
CA LEU A 148 6.30 -39.97 0.06
C LEU A 148 6.68 -38.68 0.80
N ALA A 149 7.60 -38.76 1.77
CA ALA A 149 8.06 -37.59 2.51
C ALA A 149 8.82 -36.58 1.63
N VAL A 150 9.60 -37.06 0.66
CA VAL A 150 10.32 -36.19 -0.28
C VAL A 150 9.36 -35.61 -1.33
N GLU A 151 8.37 -36.38 -1.80
CA GLU A 151 7.32 -35.90 -2.73
C GLU A 151 6.45 -34.81 -2.04
N ASP A 152 6.07 -34.97 -0.78
CA ASP A 152 5.37 -33.97 0.03
C ASP A 152 6.21 -32.70 0.18
N SER A 153 7.52 -32.85 0.44
CA SER A 153 8.46 -31.73 0.52
C SER A 153 8.58 -30.96 -0.81
N LEU A 154 8.55 -31.67 -1.94
CA LEU A 154 8.56 -31.05 -3.26
C LEU A 154 7.27 -30.26 -3.52
N ALA A 155 6.11 -30.84 -3.21
CA ALA A 155 4.82 -30.17 -3.36
C ALA A 155 4.74 -28.89 -2.50
N SER A 156 5.28 -28.94 -1.28
CA SER A 156 5.38 -27.80 -0.39
C SER A 156 6.31 -26.70 -0.96
N ALA A 157 7.47 -27.09 -1.52
CA ALA A 157 8.40 -26.14 -2.14
C ALA A 157 7.81 -25.49 -3.39
N ASP A 158 7.00 -26.19 -4.17
CA ASP A 158 6.28 -25.64 -5.31
C ASP A 158 5.27 -24.57 -4.88
N ALA A 159 4.50 -24.85 -3.81
CA ALA A 159 3.55 -23.89 -3.24
C ALA A 159 4.27 -22.64 -2.65
N GLU A 160 5.38 -22.83 -1.95
CA GLU A 160 6.22 -21.76 -1.41
C GLU A 160 6.74 -20.84 -2.54
N ARG A 161 7.21 -21.43 -3.65
CA ARG A 161 7.71 -20.68 -4.82
C ARG A 161 6.61 -19.83 -5.48
N VAL A 162 5.41 -20.40 -5.66
CA VAL A 162 4.25 -19.65 -6.18
C VAL A 162 3.88 -18.51 -5.23
N THR A 163 3.90 -18.76 -3.93
CA THR A 163 3.63 -17.74 -2.91
C THR A 163 4.65 -16.61 -2.97
N ALA A 164 5.95 -16.93 -3.10
CA ALA A 164 7.01 -15.93 -3.27
C ALA A 164 6.82 -15.08 -4.53
N LEU A 165 6.39 -15.70 -5.64
CA LEU A 165 6.08 -14.99 -6.88
C LEU A 165 4.91 -14.00 -6.68
N ILE A 166 3.85 -14.44 -6.01
CA ILE A 166 2.69 -13.57 -5.70
C ILE A 166 3.13 -12.40 -4.79
N GLN A 167 3.99 -12.66 -3.80
CA GLN A 167 4.52 -11.63 -2.92
C GLN A 167 5.36 -10.61 -3.70
N LEU A 168 6.18 -11.05 -4.65
CA LEU A 168 6.94 -10.17 -5.54
C LEU A 168 6.01 -9.27 -6.38
N TYR A 169 4.97 -9.82 -6.98
CA TYR A 169 3.98 -9.03 -7.72
C TYR A 169 3.29 -7.98 -6.82
N LYS A 170 2.94 -8.35 -5.59
CA LYS A 170 2.35 -7.42 -4.62
C LYS A 170 3.33 -6.31 -4.21
N ALA A 171 4.59 -6.66 -3.95
CA ALA A 171 5.64 -5.71 -3.58
C ALA A 171 5.94 -4.69 -4.70
N LEU A 172 5.86 -5.14 -5.96
CA LEU A 172 6.01 -4.27 -7.14
C LEU A 172 4.75 -3.41 -7.42
N GLY A 173 3.69 -3.56 -6.62
CA GLY A 173 2.44 -2.83 -6.81
C GLY A 173 1.54 -3.40 -7.90
N GLY A 174 1.78 -4.65 -8.34
CA GLY A 174 0.94 -5.34 -9.32
C GLY A 174 -0.44 -5.66 -8.79
N GLY A 175 -1.44 -5.56 -9.67
CA GLY A 175 -2.83 -5.90 -9.37
C GLY A 175 -3.73 -4.73 -8.96
N TRP A 176 -3.21 -3.50 -8.92
CA TRP A 176 -4.00 -2.31 -8.70
C TRP A 176 -3.77 -1.30 -9.83
N SER A 177 -4.80 -1.00 -10.59
CA SER A 177 -4.86 0.17 -11.47
C SER A 177 -5.70 1.24 -10.77
N PRO A 178 -5.28 2.53 -10.77
CA PRO A 178 -6.16 3.60 -10.33
C PRO A 178 -7.42 3.54 -11.18
N SER A 179 -8.59 3.31 -10.56
CA SER A 179 -9.85 3.56 -11.25
C SER A 179 -9.86 5.06 -11.58
N GLU A 180 -9.94 5.40 -12.85
CA GLU A 180 -10.24 6.75 -13.30
C GLU A 180 -11.58 7.16 -12.66
N GLY A 181 -11.52 8.01 -11.62
CA GLY A 181 -12.66 8.62 -10.96
C GLY A 181 -12.71 10.09 -11.28
#